data_861a193a32904464aa31b657adc5c6cb
#
_entry.id   861a193a32904464aa31b657adc5c6cb
#
_cell.length_a   1.000
_cell.length_b   1.000
_cell.length_c   1.000
_cell.angle_alpha   90.00
_cell.angle_beta   90.00
_cell.angle_gamma   90.00
#
_symmetry.space_group_name_H-M   'P 1'
#
loop_
_entity.id
_entity.type
_entity.pdbx_description
1 polymer ?
#
loop_
_entity_poly.entity_id
_entity_poly.type
_entity_poly.pdbx_seq_one_letter_code
_entity_poly.pdbx_strand_id
1 'polypeptide(L)'
;MKLEQRMQGIQLILSDVDGVMTCGGISYDNQGVETKTFHVRDGMGIKLWQRTGYQFGVITARSSHIVKLRMDELSVDLVRQGAEKKLDVAREIMNEMSLTAEQICYIGDDLTDMALMETVGLAASVSDGAPEVRKCAHLVTKAAGGQGAIRELIEVILKSQNRWQEMLQAYSLG
;
A
#
# COMPACT_ATOMS: atom_id res chain seq x y z
N MET A 1 19.92 1.92 -8.76
CA MET A 1 18.98 1.24 -9.71
C MET A 1 18.00 2.29 -10.21
N LYS A 2 17.63 2.29 -11.51
CA LYS A 2 16.60 3.21 -12.06
C LYS A 2 15.21 2.80 -11.52
N LEU A 3 14.30 3.78 -11.41
CA LEU A 3 12.94 3.55 -10.88
C LEU A 3 12.18 2.45 -11.64
N GLU A 4 12.25 2.46 -12.97
CA GLU A 4 11.62 1.42 -13.80
C GLU A 4 12.11 0.00 -13.48
N GLN A 5 13.42 -0.17 -13.25
CA GLN A 5 14.00 -1.47 -12.90
C GLN A 5 13.52 -1.96 -11.52
N ARG A 6 13.29 -1.03 -10.56
CA ARG A 6 12.71 -1.38 -9.26
C ARG A 6 11.29 -1.91 -9.38
N MET A 7 10.47 -1.26 -10.20
CA MET A 7 9.07 -1.65 -10.40
C MET A 7 8.89 -3.00 -11.10
N GLN A 8 9.83 -3.40 -11.96
CA GLN A 8 9.74 -4.66 -12.71
C GLN A 8 9.70 -5.90 -11.82
N GLY A 9 10.41 -5.89 -10.69
CA GLY A 9 10.53 -7.03 -9.78
C GLY A 9 9.41 -7.12 -8.74
N ILE A 10 8.54 -6.12 -8.61
CA ILE A 10 7.57 -6.06 -7.52
C ILE A 10 6.47 -7.13 -7.68
N GLN A 11 6.27 -7.90 -6.62
CA GLN A 11 5.26 -8.96 -6.51
C GLN A 11 4.33 -8.77 -5.30
N LEU A 12 4.79 -8.03 -4.28
CA LEU A 12 4.02 -7.71 -3.10
C LEU A 12 4.01 -6.19 -2.89
N ILE A 13 2.81 -5.63 -2.69
CA ILE A 13 2.65 -4.26 -2.20
C ILE A 13 2.18 -4.31 -0.75
N LEU A 14 2.94 -3.69 0.14
CA LEU A 14 2.57 -3.46 1.53
C LEU A 14 2.26 -1.97 1.72
N SER A 15 1.21 -1.66 2.46
CA SER A 15 0.76 -0.29 2.69
C SER A 15 0.58 0.00 4.17
N ASP A 16 0.92 1.21 4.60
CA ASP A 16 0.29 1.76 5.79
C ASP A 16 -1.19 2.03 5.53
N VAL A 17 -1.96 2.30 6.57
CA VAL A 17 -3.40 2.57 6.48
C VAL A 17 -3.71 4.04 6.73
N ASP A 18 -3.37 4.53 7.93
CA ASP A 18 -3.72 5.89 8.35
C ASP A 18 -2.76 6.90 7.75
N GLY A 19 -3.25 7.75 6.85
CA GLY A 19 -2.45 8.69 6.06
C GLY A 19 -2.09 8.20 4.66
N VAL A 20 -2.31 6.91 4.34
CA VAL A 20 -2.09 6.34 3.01
C VAL A 20 -3.39 5.88 2.36
N MET A 21 -4.08 4.90 2.96
CA MET A 21 -5.40 4.43 2.50
C MET A 21 -6.54 5.33 2.98
N THR A 22 -6.30 6.12 4.00
CA THR A 22 -7.17 7.17 4.53
C THR A 22 -6.43 8.50 4.49
N CYS A 23 -7.13 9.61 4.78
CA CYS A 23 -6.52 10.94 4.90
C CYS A 23 -5.76 11.16 6.23
N GLY A 24 -5.59 10.12 7.06
CA GLY A 24 -4.93 10.22 8.37
C GLY A 24 -5.78 10.85 9.47
N GLY A 25 -6.98 11.36 9.15
CA GLY A 25 -7.90 11.91 10.14
C GLY A 25 -8.47 10.82 11.07
N ILE A 26 -8.50 11.09 12.38
CA ILE A 26 -9.13 10.24 13.39
C ILE A 26 -10.45 10.88 13.79
N SER A 27 -11.55 10.17 13.57
CA SER A 27 -12.89 10.65 13.91
C SER A 27 -13.58 9.69 14.86
N TYR A 28 -14.13 10.23 15.94
CA TYR A 28 -14.96 9.52 16.91
C TYR A 28 -16.30 10.21 17.05
N ASP A 29 -17.35 9.43 17.24
CA ASP A 29 -18.63 9.97 17.70
C ASP A 29 -18.66 10.13 19.24
N ASN A 30 -19.77 10.66 19.76
CA ASN A 30 -19.94 10.86 21.22
C ASN A 30 -20.00 9.54 22.01
N GLN A 31 -20.08 8.40 21.36
CA GLN A 31 -20.06 7.06 21.97
C GLN A 31 -18.67 6.43 21.89
N GLY A 32 -17.70 7.13 21.30
CA GLY A 32 -16.33 6.63 21.10
C GLY A 32 -16.19 5.69 19.91
N VAL A 33 -17.18 5.65 19.01
CA VAL A 33 -17.12 4.82 17.81
C VAL A 33 -16.22 5.50 16.78
N GLU A 34 -15.14 4.79 16.38
CA GLU A 34 -14.23 5.26 15.34
C GLU A 34 -14.90 5.17 13.97
N THR A 35 -14.65 6.14 13.10
CA THR A 35 -14.99 6.09 11.69
C THR A 35 -13.76 6.31 10.82
N LYS A 36 -13.69 5.62 9.67
CA LYS A 36 -12.65 5.81 8.66
C LYS A 36 -13.28 5.87 7.27
N THR A 37 -12.73 6.75 6.44
CA THR A 37 -13.13 6.87 5.03
C THR A 37 -12.03 6.30 4.15
N PHE A 38 -12.39 5.32 3.31
CA PHE A 38 -11.53 4.72 2.30
C PHE A 38 -11.94 5.19 0.90
N HIS A 39 -10.97 5.25 0.00
CA HIS A 39 -11.23 5.64 -1.38
C HIS A 39 -11.63 4.42 -2.23
N VAL A 40 -12.75 4.52 -2.96
CA VAL A 40 -13.26 3.39 -3.77
C VAL A 40 -12.30 2.96 -4.87
N ARG A 41 -11.57 3.91 -5.48
CA ARG A 41 -10.59 3.61 -6.53
C ARG A 41 -9.38 2.85 -6.01
N ASP A 42 -8.98 3.04 -4.75
CA ASP A 42 -7.89 2.28 -4.12
C ASP A 42 -8.30 0.81 -3.99
N GLY A 43 -9.53 0.53 -3.55
CA GLY A 43 -10.06 -0.83 -3.52
C GLY A 43 -10.08 -1.50 -4.91
N MET A 44 -10.46 -0.75 -5.96
CA MET A 44 -10.39 -1.26 -7.33
C MET A 44 -8.94 -1.52 -7.75
N GLY A 45 -8.01 -0.63 -7.41
CA GLY A 45 -6.59 -0.82 -7.68
C GLY A 45 -6.06 -2.11 -7.06
N ILE A 46 -6.36 -2.35 -5.78
CA ILE A 46 -5.98 -3.57 -5.06
C ILE A 46 -6.51 -4.82 -5.78
N LYS A 47 -7.78 -4.82 -6.19
CA LYS A 47 -8.37 -5.93 -6.95
C LYS A 47 -7.70 -6.15 -8.32
N LEU A 48 -7.29 -5.08 -9.00
CA LEU A 48 -6.51 -5.20 -10.25
C LEU A 48 -5.14 -5.82 -10.00
N TRP A 49 -4.46 -5.41 -8.92
CA TRP A 49 -3.18 -5.98 -8.52
C TRP A 49 -3.29 -7.48 -8.22
N GLN A 50 -4.29 -7.87 -7.42
CA GLN A 50 -4.54 -9.28 -7.08
C GLN A 50 -4.85 -10.15 -8.30
N ARG A 51 -5.53 -9.62 -9.32
CA ARG A 51 -5.79 -10.33 -10.59
C ARG A 51 -4.52 -10.70 -11.36
N THR A 52 -3.42 -10.03 -11.12
CA THR A 52 -2.14 -10.41 -11.70
C THR A 52 -1.49 -11.63 -11.04
N GLY A 53 -2.09 -12.17 -9.98
CA GLY A 53 -1.54 -13.23 -9.15
C GLY A 53 -0.60 -12.72 -8.04
N TYR A 54 -0.41 -11.39 -7.94
CA TYR A 54 0.40 -10.75 -6.91
C TYR A 54 -0.43 -10.43 -5.66
N GLN A 55 0.24 -10.16 -4.55
CA GLN A 55 -0.42 -9.93 -3.28
C GLN A 55 -0.35 -8.45 -2.84
N PHE A 56 -1.36 -8.06 -2.09
CA PHE A 56 -1.42 -6.79 -1.39
C PHE A 56 -1.62 -7.06 0.10
N GLY A 57 -0.98 -6.25 0.96
CA GLY A 57 -1.15 -6.35 2.39
C GLY A 57 -1.06 -4.99 3.08
N VAL A 58 -1.45 -4.95 4.34
CA VAL A 58 -1.35 -3.76 5.19
C VAL A 58 -0.55 -4.04 6.45
N ILE A 59 0.28 -3.06 6.85
CA ILE A 59 1.01 -3.04 8.11
C ILE A 59 0.73 -1.68 8.76
N THR A 60 0.01 -1.67 9.87
CA THR A 60 -0.35 -0.44 10.59
C THR A 60 -0.07 -0.57 12.08
N ALA A 61 0.39 0.52 12.70
CA ALA A 61 0.63 0.57 14.14
C ALA A 61 -0.67 0.54 14.97
N ARG A 62 -1.76 1.02 14.41
CA ARG A 62 -3.07 1.04 15.08
C ARG A 62 -3.80 -0.30 14.90
N SER A 63 -4.72 -0.59 15.83
CA SER A 63 -5.67 -1.70 15.71
C SER A 63 -7.08 -1.13 15.54
N SER A 64 -7.75 -1.51 14.47
CA SER A 64 -9.09 -1.01 14.14
C SER A 64 -9.92 -2.12 13.48
N HIS A 65 -11.11 -2.35 14.01
CA HIS A 65 -12.07 -3.28 13.41
C HIS A 65 -12.48 -2.86 12.00
N ILE A 66 -12.54 -1.54 11.74
CA ILE A 66 -12.93 -0.98 10.43
C ILE A 66 -11.89 -1.34 9.37
N VAL A 67 -10.60 -1.32 9.73
CA VAL A 67 -9.53 -1.76 8.83
C VAL A 67 -9.71 -3.23 8.46
N LYS A 68 -10.00 -4.09 9.45
CA LYS A 68 -10.27 -5.50 9.18
C LYS A 68 -11.46 -5.68 8.24
N LEU A 69 -12.59 -5.04 8.51
CA LEU A 69 -13.77 -5.09 7.63
C LEU A 69 -13.44 -4.67 6.19
N ARG A 70 -12.66 -3.59 6.02
CA ARG A 70 -12.29 -3.12 4.68
C ARG A 70 -11.37 -4.11 3.96
N MET A 71 -10.42 -4.72 4.66
CA MET A 71 -9.51 -5.71 4.07
C MET A 71 -10.26 -7.00 3.70
N ASP A 72 -11.17 -7.47 4.54
CA ASP A 72 -12.03 -8.62 4.26
C ASP A 72 -12.87 -8.39 2.98
N GLU A 73 -13.49 -7.20 2.82
CA GLU A 73 -14.24 -6.80 1.61
C GLU A 73 -13.38 -6.84 0.34
N LEU A 74 -12.10 -6.50 0.46
CA LEU A 74 -11.14 -6.48 -0.65
C LEU A 74 -10.46 -7.84 -0.87
N SER A 75 -10.75 -8.86 -0.04
CA SER A 75 -10.08 -10.16 -0.04
C SER A 75 -8.56 -10.02 0.16
N VAL A 76 -8.17 -9.16 1.10
CA VAL A 76 -6.79 -8.95 1.53
C VAL A 76 -6.58 -9.70 2.84
N ASP A 77 -5.89 -10.85 2.77
CA ASP A 77 -5.62 -11.70 3.93
C ASP A 77 -4.39 -11.24 4.73
N LEU A 78 -3.47 -10.54 4.06
CA LEU A 78 -2.23 -10.07 4.66
C LEU A 78 -2.47 -8.77 5.44
N VAL A 79 -2.96 -8.90 6.67
CA VAL A 79 -3.30 -7.78 7.56
C VAL A 79 -2.50 -7.90 8.85
N ARG A 80 -1.64 -6.93 9.12
CA ARG A 80 -0.85 -6.82 10.34
C ARG A 80 -1.17 -5.50 11.03
N GLN A 81 -1.90 -5.57 12.13
CA GLN A 81 -2.28 -4.42 12.96
C GLN A 81 -1.50 -4.44 14.28
N GLY A 82 -1.38 -3.29 14.96
CA GLY A 82 -0.59 -3.17 16.19
C GLY A 82 0.93 -3.28 15.96
N ALA A 83 1.39 -3.03 14.76
CA ALA A 83 2.77 -3.18 14.34
C ALA A 83 3.60 -1.91 14.69
N GLU A 84 4.08 -1.79 15.92
CA GLU A 84 4.94 -0.68 16.33
C GLU A 84 6.28 -0.66 15.57
N LYS A 85 6.82 -1.85 15.25
CA LYS A 85 8.05 -2.03 14.47
C LYS A 85 7.72 -2.65 13.11
N LYS A 86 7.30 -1.81 12.17
CA LYS A 86 6.83 -2.26 10.83
C LYS A 86 7.88 -3.07 10.07
N LEU A 87 9.17 -2.75 10.22
CA LEU A 87 10.25 -3.49 9.55
C LEU A 87 10.35 -4.94 10.04
N ASP A 88 10.20 -5.20 11.33
CA ASP A 88 10.28 -6.57 11.86
C ASP A 88 9.11 -7.41 11.34
N VAL A 89 7.90 -6.84 11.34
CA VAL A 89 6.69 -7.46 10.77
C VAL A 89 6.86 -7.73 9.27
N ALA A 90 7.45 -6.79 8.53
CA ALA A 90 7.70 -6.98 7.10
C ALA A 90 8.72 -8.11 6.85
N ARG A 91 9.74 -8.27 7.69
CA ARG A 91 10.69 -9.39 7.61
C ARG A 91 10.02 -10.75 7.85
N GLU A 92 9.07 -10.83 8.80
CA GLU A 92 8.27 -12.03 9.00
C GLU A 92 7.47 -12.37 7.74
N ILE A 93 6.80 -11.37 7.13
CA ILE A 93 6.06 -11.53 5.87
C ILE A 93 6.99 -12.01 4.74
N MET A 94 8.18 -11.42 4.60
CA MET A 94 9.18 -11.84 3.60
C MET A 94 9.53 -13.32 3.75
N ASN A 95 9.76 -13.76 4.98
CA ASN A 95 10.07 -15.15 5.27
C ASN A 95 8.88 -16.09 4.99
N GLU A 96 7.67 -15.74 5.46
CA GLU A 96 6.44 -16.51 5.24
C GLU A 96 6.17 -16.72 3.74
N MET A 97 6.42 -15.69 2.93
CA MET A 97 6.13 -15.68 1.49
C MET A 97 7.32 -16.08 0.63
N SER A 98 8.49 -16.32 1.21
CA SER A 98 9.75 -16.58 0.48
C SER A 98 10.08 -15.47 -0.54
N LEU A 99 9.84 -14.22 -0.18
CA LEU A 99 10.14 -13.03 -0.99
C LEU A 99 11.39 -12.31 -0.48
N THR A 100 12.15 -11.74 -1.42
CA THR A 100 13.26 -10.84 -1.08
C THR A 100 12.77 -9.40 -0.98
N ALA A 101 13.55 -8.54 -0.32
CA ALA A 101 13.20 -7.12 -0.17
C ALA A 101 13.00 -6.42 -1.52
N GLU A 102 13.76 -6.81 -2.55
CA GLU A 102 13.68 -6.24 -3.91
C GLU A 102 12.34 -6.51 -4.59
N GLN A 103 11.59 -7.53 -4.15
CA GLN A 103 10.28 -7.90 -4.69
C GLN A 103 9.12 -7.18 -4.00
N ILE A 104 9.42 -6.33 -3.01
CA ILE A 104 8.42 -5.65 -2.19
C ILE A 104 8.41 -4.16 -2.49
N CYS A 105 7.20 -3.63 -2.70
CA CYS A 105 6.90 -2.23 -2.61
C CYS A 105 6.27 -1.93 -1.24
N TYR A 106 6.74 -0.89 -0.58
CA TYR A 106 6.08 -0.35 0.60
C TYR A 106 5.70 1.11 0.37
N ILE A 107 4.46 1.49 0.74
CA ILE A 107 3.99 2.87 0.71
C ILE A 107 3.62 3.32 2.12
N GLY A 108 4.20 4.46 2.54
CA GLY A 108 4.01 5.08 3.85
C GLY A 108 3.92 6.60 3.77
N ASP A 109 3.60 7.23 4.88
CA ASP A 109 3.41 8.68 4.97
C ASP A 109 4.16 9.33 6.13
N ASP A 110 4.55 8.59 7.19
CA ASP A 110 5.14 9.18 8.39
C ASP A 110 6.42 8.45 8.85
N LEU A 111 7.09 9.03 9.83
CA LEU A 111 8.43 8.63 10.31
C LEU A 111 8.53 7.15 10.70
N THR A 112 7.44 6.56 11.17
CA THR A 112 7.36 5.14 11.53
C THR A 112 7.57 4.20 10.34
N ASP A 113 7.45 4.69 9.11
CA ASP A 113 7.59 3.94 7.87
C ASP A 113 9.02 3.89 7.35
N MET A 114 9.85 4.85 7.75
CA MET A 114 11.16 5.08 7.14
C MET A 114 12.06 3.85 7.16
N ALA A 115 12.16 3.15 8.30
CA ALA A 115 13.02 1.97 8.42
C ALA A 115 12.65 0.85 7.43
N LEU A 116 11.34 0.67 7.18
CA LEU A 116 10.86 -0.29 6.19
C LEU A 116 11.10 0.22 4.77
N MET A 117 10.82 1.49 4.51
CA MET A 117 11.05 2.12 3.19
C MET A 117 12.50 2.04 2.74
N GLU A 118 13.46 2.21 3.65
CA GLU A 118 14.89 2.08 3.35
C GLU A 118 15.33 0.65 3.02
N THR A 119 14.52 -0.34 3.39
CA THR A 119 14.85 -1.78 3.23
C THR A 119 14.28 -2.36 1.94
N VAL A 120 13.09 -1.94 1.50
CA VAL A 120 12.38 -2.55 0.37
C VAL A 120 12.92 -2.14 -1.00
N GLY A 121 12.65 -2.94 -2.02
CA GLY A 121 13.03 -2.68 -3.40
C GLY A 121 12.43 -1.41 -3.98
N LEU A 122 11.17 -1.13 -3.66
CA LEU A 122 10.46 0.09 -4.07
C LEU A 122 9.79 0.76 -2.86
N ALA A 123 10.35 1.87 -2.41
CA ALA A 123 9.74 2.75 -1.42
C ALA A 123 8.85 3.78 -2.11
N ALA A 124 7.61 3.91 -1.68
CA ALA A 124 6.67 4.92 -2.16
C ALA A 124 6.13 5.78 -1.01
N SER A 125 5.75 7.01 -1.29
CA SER A 125 5.06 7.89 -0.36
C SER A 125 3.91 8.62 -1.03
N VAL A 126 2.94 9.04 -0.24
CA VAL A 126 1.84 9.91 -0.68
C VAL A 126 2.32 11.36 -0.83
N SER A 127 1.59 12.18 -1.63
CA SER A 127 2.02 13.56 -1.91
C SER A 127 2.02 14.46 -0.67
N ASP A 128 1.20 14.16 0.31
CA ASP A 128 1.05 14.87 1.59
C ASP A 128 1.75 14.17 2.77
N GLY A 129 2.55 13.15 2.51
CA GLY A 129 3.39 12.49 3.51
C GLY A 129 4.45 13.44 4.10
N ALA A 130 5.00 13.08 5.26
CA ALA A 130 6.02 13.86 5.94
C ALA A 130 7.21 14.15 5.00
N PRO A 131 7.81 15.36 5.07
CA PRO A 131 8.90 15.74 4.16
C PRO A 131 10.07 14.76 4.17
N GLU A 132 10.40 14.19 5.33
CA GLU A 132 11.46 13.22 5.53
C GLU A 132 11.16 11.92 4.79
N VAL A 133 9.92 11.45 4.90
CA VAL A 133 9.44 10.22 4.25
C VAL A 133 9.42 10.37 2.74
N ARG A 134 8.93 11.50 2.23
CA ARG A 134 8.96 11.78 0.79
C ARG A 134 10.38 11.86 0.23
N LYS A 135 11.36 12.30 1.03
CA LYS A 135 12.77 12.36 0.62
C LYS A 135 13.41 10.97 0.50
N CYS A 136 13.02 10.01 1.31
CA CYS A 136 13.55 8.64 1.23
C CYS A 136 12.77 7.77 0.24
N ALA A 137 11.63 8.23 -0.28
CA ALA A 137 10.84 7.50 -1.25
C ALA A 137 11.49 7.49 -2.65
N HIS A 138 11.43 6.36 -3.33
CA HIS A 138 11.80 6.23 -4.74
C HIS A 138 10.72 6.80 -5.66
N LEU A 139 9.45 6.78 -5.21
CA LEU A 139 8.28 7.31 -5.91
C LEU A 139 7.38 8.04 -4.92
N VAL A 140 6.97 9.25 -5.27
CA VAL A 140 5.95 10.01 -4.54
C VAL A 140 4.73 10.12 -5.45
N THR A 141 3.55 9.70 -4.95
CA THR A 141 2.31 9.81 -5.71
C THR A 141 1.88 11.28 -5.87
N LYS A 142 1.10 11.57 -6.91
CA LYS A 142 0.46 12.88 -7.06
C LYS A 142 -0.76 13.01 -6.15
N ALA A 143 -1.45 11.87 -5.94
CA ALA A 143 -2.58 11.79 -5.04
C ALA A 143 -2.11 11.81 -3.58
N ALA A 144 -2.86 12.51 -2.73
CA ALA A 144 -2.71 12.50 -1.29
C ALA A 144 -3.26 11.20 -0.67
N GLY A 145 -2.94 10.95 0.59
CA GLY A 145 -3.49 9.83 1.33
C GLY A 145 -5.02 9.83 1.36
N GLY A 146 -5.63 8.67 1.15
CA GLY A 146 -7.09 8.53 1.04
C GLY A 146 -7.73 9.17 -0.18
N GLN A 147 -6.94 9.61 -1.17
CA GLN A 147 -7.43 10.27 -2.38
C GLN A 147 -7.10 9.49 -3.66
N GLY A 148 -6.86 8.19 -3.55
CA GLY A 148 -6.53 7.34 -4.69
C GLY A 148 -5.03 7.09 -4.88
N ALA A 149 -4.21 7.28 -3.86
CA ALA A 149 -2.76 7.10 -3.92
C ALA A 149 -2.36 5.64 -4.18
N ILE A 150 -3.05 4.69 -3.55
CA ILE A 150 -2.84 3.25 -3.80
C ILE A 150 -3.17 2.90 -5.24
N ARG A 151 -4.28 3.43 -5.77
CA ARG A 151 -4.66 3.22 -7.17
C ARG A 151 -3.59 3.76 -8.12
N GLU A 152 -3.08 4.95 -7.88
CA GLU A 152 -2.03 5.57 -8.69
C GLU A 152 -0.75 4.72 -8.67
N LEU A 153 -0.29 4.31 -7.48
CA LEU A 153 0.89 3.47 -7.31
C LEU A 153 0.77 2.17 -8.11
N ILE A 154 -0.34 1.46 -7.96
CA ILE A 154 -0.60 0.19 -8.66
C ILE A 154 -0.60 0.39 -10.18
N GLU A 155 -1.23 1.46 -10.67
CA GLU A 155 -1.22 1.76 -12.13
C GLU A 155 0.20 1.98 -12.65
N VAL A 156 1.01 2.74 -11.92
CA VAL A 156 2.39 3.03 -12.32
C VAL A 156 3.22 1.75 -12.38
N ILE A 157 3.10 0.87 -11.38
CA ILE A 157 3.81 -0.41 -11.36
C ILE A 157 3.34 -1.31 -12.50
N LEU A 158 2.03 -1.50 -12.67
CA LEU A 158 1.47 -2.35 -13.73
C LEU A 158 1.82 -1.84 -15.14
N LYS A 159 1.85 -0.52 -15.34
CA LYS A 159 2.32 0.08 -16.60
C LYS A 159 3.80 -0.21 -16.85
N SER A 160 4.65 -0.08 -15.83
CA SER A 160 6.07 -0.42 -15.93
C SER A 160 6.27 -1.90 -16.26
N GLN A 161 5.46 -2.79 -15.68
CA GLN A 161 5.50 -4.24 -15.92
C GLN A 161 4.81 -4.66 -17.25
N ASN A 162 4.31 -3.71 -18.06
CA ASN A 162 3.56 -3.96 -19.30
C ASN A 162 2.26 -4.78 -19.10
N ARG A 163 1.68 -4.76 -17.90
CA ARG A 163 0.47 -5.53 -17.54
C ARG A 163 -0.82 -4.68 -17.49
N TRP A 164 -0.70 -3.36 -17.61
CA TRP A 164 -1.85 -2.46 -17.50
C TRP A 164 -2.89 -2.68 -18.61
N GLN A 165 -2.44 -2.92 -19.85
CA GLN A 165 -3.36 -3.15 -20.98
C GLN A 165 -4.17 -4.43 -20.82
N GLU A 166 -3.57 -5.49 -20.28
CA GLU A 166 -4.28 -6.72 -19.92
C GLU A 166 -5.43 -6.44 -18.93
N MET A 167 -5.15 -5.61 -17.92
CA MET A 167 -6.17 -5.22 -16.94
C MET A 167 -7.32 -4.43 -17.56
N LEU A 168 -7.04 -3.51 -18.50
CA LEU A 168 -8.07 -2.74 -19.18
C LEU A 168 -8.96 -3.62 -20.08
N GLN A 169 -8.35 -4.56 -20.80
CA GLN A 169 -9.09 -5.47 -21.69
C GLN A 169 -10.12 -6.31 -20.91
N ALA A 170 -9.76 -6.76 -19.70
CA ALA A 170 -10.67 -7.52 -18.84
C ALA A 170 -11.96 -6.76 -18.45
N TYR A 171 -11.96 -5.41 -18.56
CA TYR A 171 -13.13 -4.55 -18.27
C TYR A 171 -13.81 -3.98 -19.52
N SER A 172 -13.19 -4.06 -20.69
CA SER A 172 -13.78 -3.56 -21.94
C SER A 172 -14.50 -4.64 -22.75
N LEU A 173 -14.32 -5.91 -22.41
CA LEU A 173 -14.91 -7.07 -23.10
C LEU A 173 -16.03 -7.76 -22.30
N GLY A 174 -16.42 -7.19 -21.13
CA GLY A 174 -17.44 -7.75 -20.24
C GLY A 174 -18.86 -7.28 -20.49
#